data_7aaf478b618738b760126f8f839c7253
#
_entry.id   7aaf478b618738b760126f8f839c7253
#
_cell.length_a   1.000
_cell.length_b   1.000
_cell.length_c   1.000
_cell.angle_alpha   90.00
_cell.angle_beta   90.00
_cell.angle_gamma   90.00
#
_symmetry.space_group_name_H-M   'P 1'
#
loop_
_entity.id
_entity.type
_entity.pdbx_description
1 polymer ?
#
loop_
_entity_poly.entity_id
_entity_poly.type
_entity_poly.pdbx_seq_one_letter_code
_entity_poly.pdbx_strand_id
1 'polypeptide(L)'
;MQRRKPILLVVLLAGATALSAPSAGAASGPQAFTGTIITDAAGGDRHIVKSIVIAHGAFNGVGTIVEVPNRPGDGEDIFRDDLVFPQGMLHLVTANLGFAFDVIPRSCRFTASVKQTGEIAGGTGLFADASGSGAGGVVAHGTAARAADGSCDPFAPNPHEVDRISSTGTLSY
;
A
#
# COMPACT_ATOMS: atom_id res chain seq x y z
N MET A 1 54.83 32.03 53.29
CA MET A 1 53.88 30.97 53.72
C MET A 1 52.52 31.30 53.17
N GLN A 2 52.12 30.68 52.10
CA GLN A 2 50.85 30.95 51.45
C GLN A 2 49.96 29.72 51.64
N ARG A 3 48.86 29.85 52.36
CA ARG A 3 47.89 28.78 52.67
C ARG A 3 46.95 28.67 51.49
N ARG A 4 47.01 27.55 50.78
CA ARG A 4 46.03 27.16 49.74
C ARG A 4 44.75 26.62 50.38
N LYS A 5 43.58 27.22 50.05
CA LYS A 5 42.27 26.74 50.48
C LYS A 5 41.82 25.62 49.50
N PRO A 6 41.24 24.51 50.01
CA PRO A 6 40.70 23.49 49.15
C PRO A 6 39.38 23.96 48.56
N ILE A 7 39.22 23.84 47.23
CA ILE A 7 37.97 24.05 46.50
C ILE A 7 37.19 22.74 46.56
N LEU A 8 36.04 22.79 47.22
CA LEU A 8 35.10 21.67 47.29
C LEU A 8 34.28 21.64 45.94
N LEU A 9 34.56 20.65 45.10
CA LEU A 9 33.83 20.43 43.84
C LEU A 9 32.56 19.63 44.17
N VAL A 10 31.41 20.29 44.16
CA VAL A 10 30.11 19.64 44.26
C VAL A 10 29.70 19.14 42.85
N VAL A 11 29.78 17.83 42.65
CA VAL A 11 29.28 17.17 41.45
C VAL A 11 27.77 16.96 41.60
N LEU A 12 26.98 17.79 40.94
CA LEU A 12 25.54 17.57 40.78
C LEU A 12 25.31 16.46 39.70
N LEU A 13 25.01 15.26 40.16
CA LEU A 13 24.46 14.22 39.26
C LEU A 13 23.03 14.59 38.91
N ALA A 14 22.83 15.16 37.71
CA ALA A 14 21.53 15.27 37.09
C ALA A 14 21.09 13.88 36.62
N GLY A 15 20.24 13.21 37.37
CA GLY A 15 19.60 11.98 36.97
C GLY A 15 18.62 12.27 35.85
N ALA A 16 18.98 11.94 34.60
CA ALA A 16 18.06 11.91 33.50
C ALA A 16 17.12 10.71 33.68
N THR A 17 15.91 10.93 34.18
CA THR A 17 14.82 9.95 34.09
C THR A 17 14.38 9.90 32.63
N ALA A 18 14.87 8.90 31.92
CA ALA A 18 14.30 8.55 30.61
C ALA A 18 12.85 8.16 30.86
N LEU A 19 11.92 9.03 30.49
CA LEU A 19 10.51 8.70 30.29
C LEU A 19 10.47 7.71 29.12
N SER A 20 10.44 6.41 29.42
CA SER A 20 10.10 5.41 28.45
C SER A 20 8.67 5.70 27.98
N ALA A 21 8.53 6.16 26.72
CA ALA A 21 7.24 6.21 26.09
C ALA A 21 6.62 4.80 26.15
N PRO A 22 5.31 4.69 26.47
CA PRO A 22 4.66 3.39 26.42
C PRO A 22 4.87 2.82 25.02
N SER A 23 5.48 1.65 24.91
CA SER A 23 5.49 0.90 23.67
C SER A 23 4.04 0.69 23.29
N ALA A 24 3.60 1.23 22.17
CA ALA A 24 2.32 0.86 21.59
C ALA A 24 2.35 -0.66 21.49
N GLY A 25 1.46 -1.33 22.25
CA GLY A 25 1.44 -2.78 22.28
C GLY A 25 1.23 -3.29 20.85
N ALA A 26 2.05 -4.24 20.44
CA ALA A 26 1.94 -4.86 19.12
C ALA A 26 0.52 -5.37 18.93
N ALA A 27 -0.18 -4.84 17.93
CA ALA A 27 -1.49 -5.32 17.56
C ALA A 27 -1.34 -6.41 16.50
N SER A 28 -2.10 -7.50 16.64
CA SER A 28 -2.11 -8.58 15.66
C SER A 28 -3.51 -9.18 15.55
N GLY A 29 -3.92 -9.50 14.32
CA GLY A 29 -5.23 -10.11 14.10
C GLY A 29 -5.66 -10.15 12.65
N PRO A 30 -6.92 -10.58 12.41
CA PRO A 30 -7.53 -10.50 11.10
C PRO A 30 -7.56 -9.06 10.59
N GLN A 31 -7.31 -8.91 9.29
CA GLN A 31 -7.29 -7.63 8.61
C GLN A 31 -7.98 -7.74 7.27
N ALA A 32 -8.80 -6.76 6.94
CA ALA A 32 -9.37 -6.58 5.62
C ALA A 32 -8.97 -5.21 5.06
N PHE A 33 -8.74 -5.16 3.75
CA PHE A 33 -8.57 -3.93 3.00
C PHE A 33 -9.58 -3.91 1.86
N THR A 34 -10.27 -2.79 1.70
CA THR A 34 -11.13 -2.53 0.55
C THR A 34 -10.78 -1.17 -0.01
N GLY A 35 -10.95 -0.99 -1.32
CA GLY A 35 -10.59 0.31 -1.88
C GLY A 35 -11.05 0.51 -3.30
N THR A 36 -10.80 1.70 -3.80
CA THR A 36 -11.04 2.10 -5.19
C THR A 36 -9.82 2.86 -5.68
N ILE A 37 -9.37 2.49 -6.87
CA ILE A 37 -8.32 3.18 -7.61
C ILE A 37 -8.95 3.73 -8.88
N ILE A 38 -8.62 4.95 -9.25
CA ILE A 38 -8.94 5.54 -10.55
C ILE A 38 -7.61 5.76 -11.25
N THR A 39 -7.47 5.18 -12.43
CA THR A 39 -6.29 5.33 -13.25
C THR A 39 -6.59 6.11 -14.52
N ASP A 40 -5.57 6.72 -15.06
CA ASP A 40 -5.57 7.40 -16.35
C ASP A 40 -4.34 6.96 -17.14
N ALA A 41 -4.52 6.72 -18.42
CA ALA A 41 -3.46 6.37 -19.36
C ALA A 41 -3.40 7.32 -20.56
N ALA A 42 -3.91 8.53 -20.44
CA ALA A 42 -3.95 9.52 -21.52
C ALA A 42 -2.57 9.87 -22.10
N GLY A 43 -1.49 9.62 -21.37
CA GLY A 43 -0.10 9.80 -21.80
C GLY A 43 0.59 8.55 -22.35
N GLY A 44 -0.09 7.41 -22.39
CA GLY A 44 0.47 6.11 -22.80
C GLY A 44 0.81 5.20 -21.62
N ASP A 45 1.27 5.73 -20.51
CA ASP A 45 1.54 4.97 -19.29
C ASP A 45 0.36 5.09 -18.32
N ARG A 46 -0.10 3.95 -17.81
CA ARG A 46 -1.15 3.90 -16.79
C ARG A 46 -0.60 4.42 -15.46
N HIS A 47 -1.29 5.36 -14.85
CA HIS A 47 -0.93 5.88 -13.52
C HIS A 47 -2.17 6.12 -12.65
N ILE A 48 -1.99 6.04 -11.34
CA ILE A 48 -3.04 6.32 -10.37
C ILE A 48 -3.25 7.83 -10.28
N VAL A 49 -4.46 8.30 -10.62
CA VAL A 49 -4.84 9.71 -10.41
C VAL A 49 -5.57 9.93 -9.10
N LYS A 50 -6.23 8.89 -8.58
CA LYS A 50 -6.91 8.93 -7.29
C LYS A 50 -7.05 7.53 -6.71
N SER A 51 -6.85 7.42 -5.41
CA SER A 51 -7.11 6.18 -4.69
C SER A 51 -7.71 6.44 -3.32
N ILE A 52 -8.42 5.43 -2.81
CA ILE A 52 -8.85 5.35 -1.42
C ILE A 52 -8.74 3.89 -0.98
N VAL A 53 -8.20 3.66 0.20
CA VAL A 53 -8.18 2.36 0.86
C VAL A 53 -8.77 2.48 2.26
N ILE A 54 -9.59 1.51 2.63
CA ILE A 54 -10.21 1.38 3.95
C ILE A 54 -9.66 0.10 4.56
N ALA A 55 -9.01 0.24 5.70
CA ALA A 55 -8.53 -0.87 6.53
C ALA A 55 -9.54 -1.16 7.64
N HIS A 56 -9.83 -2.43 7.89
CA HIS A 56 -10.73 -2.87 8.95
C HIS A 56 -10.21 -4.16 9.60
N GLY A 57 -10.07 -4.16 10.92
CA GLY A 57 -9.60 -5.33 11.68
C GLY A 57 -8.57 -4.97 12.74
N ALA A 58 -7.41 -5.58 12.71
CA ALA A 58 -6.31 -5.28 13.64
C ALA A 58 -5.96 -3.78 13.62
N PHE A 59 -5.96 -3.17 12.45
CA PHE A 59 -5.90 -1.73 12.23
C PHE A 59 -7.18 -1.24 11.54
N ASN A 60 -7.67 -0.06 11.97
CA ASN A 60 -8.80 0.59 11.33
C ASN A 60 -8.39 2.00 10.87
N GLY A 61 -8.57 2.28 9.59
CA GLY A 61 -8.19 3.57 9.04
C GLY A 61 -8.58 3.75 7.58
N VAL A 62 -8.44 4.97 7.12
CA VAL A 62 -8.62 5.36 5.72
C VAL A 62 -7.32 5.95 5.22
N GLY A 63 -6.91 5.55 4.04
CA GLY A 63 -5.66 5.97 3.42
C GLY A 63 -5.76 6.01 1.90
N THR A 64 -4.60 6.06 1.27
CA THR A 64 -4.43 6.04 -0.18
C THR A 64 -3.46 4.93 -0.58
N ILE A 65 -3.45 4.60 -1.86
CA ILE A 65 -2.52 3.64 -2.47
C ILE A 65 -1.58 4.41 -3.37
N VAL A 66 -0.28 4.11 -3.27
CA VAL A 66 0.77 4.68 -4.11
C VAL A 66 1.54 3.52 -4.74
N GLU A 67 1.61 3.50 -6.06
CA GLU A 67 2.42 2.53 -6.79
C GLU A 67 3.90 2.72 -6.49
N VAL A 68 4.61 1.63 -6.27
CA VAL A 68 6.06 1.61 -6.06
C VAL A 68 6.69 0.82 -7.21
N PRO A 69 7.76 1.32 -7.84
CA PRO A 69 8.43 0.58 -8.89
C PRO A 69 8.89 -0.81 -8.44
N ASN A 70 8.72 -1.80 -9.30
CA ASN A 70 9.24 -3.13 -9.08
C ASN A 70 10.76 -3.10 -8.94
N ARG A 71 11.30 -4.03 -8.14
CA ARG A 71 12.74 -4.18 -7.91
C ARG A 71 13.35 -5.08 -8.97
N PRO A 72 14.65 -4.93 -9.26
CA PRO A 72 15.37 -5.89 -10.09
C PRO A 72 15.21 -7.30 -9.51
N GLY A 73 14.72 -8.23 -10.34
CA GLY A 73 14.45 -9.62 -9.95
C GLY A 73 13.01 -9.93 -9.54
N ASP A 74 12.14 -8.93 -9.42
CA ASP A 74 10.70 -9.19 -9.32
C ASP A 74 10.20 -9.82 -10.64
N GLY A 75 9.31 -10.80 -10.53
CA GLY A 75 8.62 -11.38 -11.69
C GLY A 75 7.59 -10.42 -12.28
N GLU A 76 7.15 -10.70 -13.52
CA GLU A 76 6.14 -9.87 -14.21
C GLU A 76 4.79 -9.82 -13.49
N ASP A 77 4.49 -10.83 -12.67
CA ASP A 77 3.25 -10.91 -11.89
C ASP A 77 3.37 -10.30 -10.49
N ILE A 78 4.50 -9.70 -10.15
CA ILE A 78 4.74 -9.06 -8.86
C ILE A 78 4.50 -7.55 -8.97
N PHE A 79 3.76 -7.01 -8.01
CA PHE A 79 3.46 -5.58 -7.90
C PHE A 79 3.78 -5.10 -6.49
N ARG A 80 4.18 -3.84 -6.38
CA ARG A 80 4.50 -3.19 -5.11
C ARG A 80 3.69 -1.93 -4.96
N ASP A 81 3.08 -1.80 -3.79
CA ASP A 81 2.28 -0.64 -3.44
C ASP A 81 2.58 -0.22 -2.01
N ASP A 82 2.45 1.07 -1.74
CA ASP A 82 2.41 1.62 -0.40
C ASP A 82 0.97 1.98 -0.04
N LEU A 83 0.46 1.42 1.05
CA LEU A 83 -0.80 1.86 1.64
C LEU A 83 -0.48 2.96 2.65
N VAL A 84 -0.81 4.20 2.31
CA VAL A 84 -0.44 5.39 3.07
C VAL A 84 -1.59 5.84 3.96
N PHE A 85 -1.38 5.76 5.27
CA PHE A 85 -2.31 6.19 6.32
C PHE A 85 -1.73 7.37 7.11
N PRO A 86 -2.53 8.15 7.87
CA PRO A 86 -2.00 9.21 8.72
C PRO A 86 -0.97 8.73 9.76
N GLN A 87 -1.02 7.47 10.17
CA GLN A 87 -0.14 6.87 11.18
C GLN A 87 1.18 6.32 10.61
N GLY A 88 1.30 6.18 9.29
CA GLY A 88 2.45 5.60 8.60
C GLY A 88 2.06 4.87 7.32
N MET A 89 3.01 4.19 6.71
CA MET A 89 2.80 3.41 5.49
C MET A 89 2.96 1.92 5.77
N LEU A 90 2.19 1.09 5.05
CA LEU A 90 2.40 -0.35 4.92
C LEU A 90 2.99 -0.63 3.54
N HIS A 91 4.11 -1.33 3.47
CA HIS A 91 4.69 -1.81 2.22
C HIS A 91 4.04 -3.12 1.82
N LEU A 92 3.33 -3.12 0.71
CA LEU A 92 2.61 -4.28 0.19
C LEU A 92 3.34 -4.85 -1.03
N VAL A 93 3.49 -6.16 -1.07
CA VAL A 93 3.96 -6.91 -2.23
C VAL A 93 2.87 -7.88 -2.64
N THR A 94 2.35 -7.77 -3.85
CA THR A 94 1.28 -8.64 -4.36
C THR A 94 1.76 -9.48 -5.52
N ALA A 95 1.20 -10.67 -5.64
CA ALA A 95 1.43 -11.58 -6.75
C ALA A 95 0.09 -11.91 -7.42
N ASN A 96 0.01 -11.71 -8.73
CA ASN A 96 -1.15 -12.12 -9.53
C ASN A 96 -1.16 -13.64 -9.70
N LEU A 97 -2.30 -14.26 -9.40
CA LEU A 97 -2.52 -15.70 -9.53
C LEU A 97 -3.38 -16.07 -10.74
N GLY A 98 -4.09 -15.12 -11.30
CA GLY A 98 -4.96 -15.36 -12.44
C GLY A 98 -5.65 -14.07 -12.88
N PHE A 99 -5.98 -14.04 -14.16
CA PHE A 99 -6.59 -12.92 -14.86
C PHE A 99 -7.77 -13.39 -15.70
N ALA A 100 -8.87 -12.66 -15.67
CA ALA A 100 -9.98 -12.84 -16.57
C ALA A 100 -10.38 -11.48 -17.15
N PHE A 101 -10.74 -11.46 -18.43
CA PHE A 101 -11.11 -10.25 -19.16
C PHE A 101 -12.35 -10.52 -20.01
N ASP A 102 -13.32 -9.63 -19.92
CA ASP A 102 -14.53 -9.64 -20.72
C ASP A 102 -14.80 -8.25 -21.30
N VAL A 103 -15.19 -8.19 -22.57
CA VAL A 103 -15.45 -6.94 -23.27
C VAL A 103 -16.76 -7.02 -24.06
N ILE A 104 -17.56 -5.97 -24.00
CA ILE A 104 -18.79 -5.82 -24.77
C ILE A 104 -18.45 -5.17 -26.13
N PRO A 105 -18.49 -5.90 -27.27
CA PRO A 105 -17.96 -5.41 -28.55
C PRO A 105 -18.62 -4.12 -29.05
N ARG A 106 -19.92 -3.93 -28.76
CA ARG A 106 -20.66 -2.74 -29.23
C ARG A 106 -20.22 -1.45 -28.54
N SER A 107 -19.86 -1.51 -27.26
CA SER A 107 -19.53 -0.34 -26.44
C SER A 107 -18.06 -0.25 -26.07
N CYS A 108 -17.31 -1.31 -26.32
CA CYS A 108 -15.94 -1.53 -25.82
C CYS A 108 -15.80 -1.41 -24.29
N ARG A 109 -16.91 -1.46 -23.55
CA ARG A 109 -16.84 -1.54 -22.09
C ARG A 109 -16.27 -2.88 -21.69
N PHE A 110 -15.33 -2.88 -20.76
CA PHE A 110 -14.73 -4.11 -20.26
C PHE A 110 -14.87 -4.26 -18.75
N THR A 111 -14.74 -5.49 -18.33
CA THR A 111 -14.49 -5.88 -16.94
C THR A 111 -13.28 -6.80 -16.94
N ALA A 112 -12.28 -6.44 -16.14
CA ALA A 112 -11.15 -7.31 -15.85
C ALA A 112 -11.19 -7.73 -14.39
N SER A 113 -10.75 -8.95 -14.08
CA SER A 113 -10.63 -9.42 -12.71
C SER A 113 -9.30 -10.13 -12.52
N VAL A 114 -8.63 -9.80 -11.41
CA VAL A 114 -7.33 -10.36 -11.02
C VAL A 114 -7.48 -10.98 -9.66
N LYS A 115 -7.03 -12.22 -9.49
CA LYS A 115 -6.85 -12.85 -8.17
C LYS A 115 -5.42 -12.64 -7.72
N GLN A 116 -5.25 -12.29 -6.46
CA GLN A 116 -3.94 -11.95 -5.90
C GLN A 116 -3.73 -12.59 -4.53
N THR A 117 -2.47 -12.88 -4.24
CA THR A 117 -1.96 -12.97 -2.86
C THR A 117 -1.13 -11.74 -2.54
N GLY A 118 -1.02 -11.41 -1.25
CA GLY A 118 -0.22 -10.26 -0.83
C GLY A 118 0.50 -10.53 0.49
N GLU A 119 1.65 -9.88 0.63
CA GLU A 119 2.45 -9.86 1.84
C GLU A 119 2.71 -8.42 2.26
N ILE A 120 2.64 -8.16 3.56
CA ILE A 120 3.06 -6.89 4.16
C ILE A 120 4.52 -7.06 4.56
N ALA A 121 5.40 -6.30 3.90
CA ALA A 121 6.85 -6.39 4.00
C ALA A 121 7.45 -5.24 4.83
N GLY A 122 6.81 -4.89 5.94
CA GLY A 122 7.20 -3.76 6.78
C GLY A 122 6.41 -2.49 6.48
N GLY A 123 6.95 -1.36 6.91
CA GLY A 123 6.33 -0.06 6.71
C GLY A 123 7.10 1.08 7.37
N THR A 124 6.40 2.15 7.68
CA THR A 124 6.94 3.30 8.40
C THR A 124 5.99 3.77 9.51
N GLY A 125 6.47 4.60 10.41
CA GLY A 125 5.66 5.13 11.52
C GLY A 125 5.14 4.00 12.41
N LEU A 126 3.81 3.96 12.62
CA LEU A 126 3.17 2.90 13.42
C LEU A 126 3.44 1.49 12.85
N PHE A 127 3.73 1.38 11.57
CA PHE A 127 3.87 0.12 10.83
C PHE A 127 5.33 -0.28 10.53
N ALA A 128 6.33 0.31 11.22
CA ALA A 128 7.75 0.09 10.95
C ALA A 128 8.12 -1.42 10.92
N ASP A 129 7.57 -2.19 11.87
CA ASP A 129 7.81 -3.63 12.01
C ASP A 129 6.62 -4.47 11.53
N ALA A 130 5.74 -3.90 10.69
CA ALA A 130 4.54 -4.58 10.26
C ALA A 130 4.85 -5.81 9.40
N SER A 131 4.05 -6.84 9.59
CA SER A 131 4.08 -8.06 8.81
C SER A 131 2.67 -8.63 8.66
N GLY A 132 2.46 -9.44 7.64
CA GLY A 132 1.18 -10.07 7.40
C GLY A 132 1.09 -10.67 6.03
N SER A 133 0.01 -11.41 5.80
CA SER A 133 -0.28 -11.97 4.49
C SER A 133 -1.77 -12.09 4.26
N GLY A 134 -2.17 -12.15 3.02
CA GLY A 134 -3.58 -12.25 2.66
C GLY A 134 -3.80 -12.66 1.22
N ALA A 135 -5.07 -12.77 0.88
CA ALA A 135 -5.52 -13.03 -0.47
C ALA A 135 -6.70 -12.11 -0.81
N GLY A 136 -6.85 -11.81 -2.07
CA GLY A 136 -7.89 -10.91 -2.54
C GLY A 136 -7.91 -10.79 -4.05
N GLY A 137 -8.29 -9.63 -4.52
CA GLY A 137 -8.27 -9.35 -5.94
C GLY A 137 -8.72 -7.95 -6.29
N VAL A 138 -8.63 -7.69 -7.57
CA VAL A 138 -9.02 -6.43 -8.21
C VAL A 138 -10.10 -6.73 -9.25
N VAL A 139 -11.12 -5.89 -9.29
CA VAL A 139 -12.09 -5.86 -10.38
C VAL A 139 -12.04 -4.48 -11.03
N ALA A 140 -11.56 -4.45 -12.25
CA ALA A 140 -11.40 -3.25 -13.05
C ALA A 140 -12.56 -3.07 -14.04
N HIS A 141 -13.01 -1.85 -14.22
CA HIS A 141 -14.02 -1.47 -15.17
C HIS A 141 -13.54 -0.27 -15.98
N GLY A 142 -13.66 -0.38 -17.30
CA GLY A 142 -13.24 0.71 -18.20
C GLY A 142 -13.89 0.62 -19.56
N THR A 143 -13.39 1.41 -20.49
CA THR A 143 -13.79 1.39 -21.89
C THR A 143 -12.53 1.31 -22.75
N ALA A 144 -12.34 0.21 -23.44
CA ALA A 144 -11.25 0.02 -24.37
C ALA A 144 -11.34 0.96 -25.57
N ALA A 145 -10.22 1.34 -26.13
CA ALA A 145 -10.19 2.10 -27.37
C ALA A 145 -10.76 1.28 -28.54
N ARG A 146 -11.18 1.97 -29.63
CA ARG A 146 -11.52 1.29 -30.88
C ARG A 146 -10.32 1.30 -31.80
N ALA A 147 -9.98 0.14 -32.33
CA ALA A 147 -9.05 -0.01 -33.43
C ALA A 147 -9.65 0.51 -34.77
N ALA A 148 -8.79 0.71 -35.76
CA ALA A 148 -9.20 1.25 -37.05
C ALA A 148 -10.21 0.37 -37.79
N ASP A 149 -10.24 -0.93 -37.53
CA ASP A 149 -11.21 -1.89 -38.06
C ASP A 149 -12.55 -1.91 -37.31
N GLY A 150 -12.67 -1.09 -36.28
CA GLY A 150 -13.85 -0.97 -35.41
C GLY A 150 -13.93 -1.99 -34.28
N SER A 151 -12.96 -2.89 -34.13
CA SER A 151 -12.83 -3.78 -32.98
C SER A 151 -12.43 -3.02 -31.71
N CYS A 152 -12.65 -3.63 -30.57
CA CYS A 152 -12.16 -3.08 -29.30
C CYS A 152 -10.70 -3.50 -29.07
N ASP A 153 -9.82 -2.57 -28.81
CA ASP A 153 -8.41 -2.81 -28.47
C ASP A 153 -8.22 -2.76 -26.94
N PRO A 154 -8.14 -3.90 -26.26
CA PRO A 154 -7.98 -3.94 -24.81
C PRO A 154 -6.59 -3.53 -24.34
N PHE A 155 -5.61 -3.44 -25.24
CA PHE A 155 -4.22 -3.11 -24.94
C PHE A 155 -3.87 -1.65 -25.27
N ALA A 156 -4.76 -0.95 -25.97
CA ALA A 156 -4.57 0.47 -26.18
C ALA A 156 -4.71 1.23 -24.85
N PRO A 157 -3.95 2.34 -24.67
CA PRO A 157 -4.08 3.18 -23.50
C PRO A 157 -5.54 3.56 -23.23
N ASN A 158 -6.02 3.22 -22.05
CA ASN A 158 -7.39 3.46 -21.63
C ASN A 158 -7.44 4.79 -20.86
N PRO A 159 -8.23 5.77 -21.30
CA PRO A 159 -8.24 7.08 -20.66
C PRO A 159 -8.77 7.03 -19.22
N HIS A 160 -9.65 6.10 -18.89
CA HIS A 160 -10.19 6.00 -17.53
C HIS A 160 -10.56 4.56 -17.17
N GLU A 161 -10.02 4.11 -16.05
CA GLU A 161 -10.34 2.82 -15.46
C GLU A 161 -10.64 3.01 -13.97
N VAL A 162 -11.60 2.26 -13.47
CA VAL A 162 -11.94 2.23 -12.05
C VAL A 162 -11.76 0.81 -11.54
N ASP A 163 -10.81 0.67 -10.62
CA ASP A 163 -10.46 -0.60 -9.99
C ASP A 163 -11.07 -0.65 -8.59
N ARG A 164 -11.71 -1.75 -8.29
CA ARG A 164 -12.17 -2.08 -6.95
C ARG A 164 -11.31 -3.18 -6.40
N ILE A 165 -10.67 -2.90 -5.27
CA ILE A 165 -9.83 -3.87 -4.57
C ILE A 165 -10.53 -4.40 -3.33
N SER A 166 -10.31 -5.67 -3.05
CA SER A 166 -10.69 -6.27 -1.77
C SER A 166 -9.72 -7.38 -1.40
N SER A 167 -9.27 -7.40 -0.16
CA SER A 167 -8.41 -8.46 0.38
C SER A 167 -8.71 -8.71 1.85
N THR A 168 -8.41 -9.94 2.28
CA THR A 168 -8.51 -10.37 3.67
C THR A 168 -7.28 -11.19 4.04
N GLY A 169 -6.85 -11.08 5.28
CA GLY A 169 -5.65 -11.76 5.77
C GLY A 169 -5.38 -11.46 7.23
N THR A 170 -4.11 -11.33 7.55
CA THR A 170 -3.62 -10.97 8.89
C THR A 170 -2.70 -9.76 8.82
N LEU A 171 -2.66 -8.99 9.90
CA LEU A 171 -1.72 -7.90 10.11
C LEU A 171 -1.19 -7.99 11.53
N SER A 172 0.13 -7.81 11.69
CA SER A 172 0.82 -7.60 12.96
C SER A 172 1.69 -6.35 12.84
N TYR A 173 1.67 -5.44 13.85
CA TYR A 173 2.42 -4.18 13.85
C TYR A 173 2.65 -3.63 15.25
#